data_d21a67c7894ca98410e96fd908295456
#
_entry.id   d21a67c7894ca98410e96fd908295456
#
_cell.length_a   1.000
_cell.length_b   1.000
_cell.length_c   1.000
_cell.angle_alpha   90.00
_cell.angle_beta   90.00
_cell.angle_gamma   90.00
#
_symmetry.space_group_name_H-M   'P 1'
#
loop_
_entity.id
_entity.type
_entity.pdbx_description
1 polymer ?
#
loop_
_entity_poly.entity_id
_entity_poly.type
_entity_poly.pdbx_seq_one_letter_code
_entity_poly.pdbx_strand_id
1 'polypeptide(L)'
;MILNKILFRIALIGFLSISIFTEEDNKKEEKDDGLDAFLEDLTHFEGLIDVYRNDDDGKVYFLIKKDQLEKEFIYFAHILDGIVEAGTWRGNYLDNGIIKFIKYFDQIRIDRVNTAYVFDETNPLSKSKNANISNSLIDSLKIQKTSETEDKFLIEVTSLLLSENLSKITVAPYKEDPKESFKIGSISKNKSSINAVLNYPENTDFEINFVFSNASNKPIENQDSRNNSISLRYSFINYPENNFEPRIEDQRIGFFSERKTNLSSTDITPYEDLINKWHLEKKDKDNEKSVPIKPITFWIENTTPYELRPIIKNAVLAWNIAFEEAGFIDAIEVKIQPDDADWSAGDIRYNVLRWTSSPNPPFGGYGPSFTNPRTGEILGADIMLEWIYLTNR
;
A
#
# COMPACT_ATOMS: atom_id res chain seq x y z
N MET A 1 25.84 -76.46 15.09
CA MET A 1 26.61 -77.33 16.01
C MET A 1 27.03 -76.48 17.18
N ILE A 2 26.29 -76.50 18.24
CA ILE A 2 26.73 -76.91 19.57
C ILE A 2 27.76 -75.89 20.14
N LEU A 3 27.64 -75.33 21.27
CA LEU A 3 26.98 -75.48 22.55
C LEU A 3 27.69 -74.56 23.58
N ASN A 4 26.97 -73.91 24.40
CA ASN A 4 27.12 -73.82 25.85
C ASN A 4 28.21 -72.99 26.53
N LYS A 5 27.78 -72.15 27.37
CA LYS A 5 27.66 -72.17 28.86
C LYS A 5 28.95 -71.55 29.51
N ILE A 6 28.98 -70.78 30.54
CA ILE A 6 28.32 -70.71 31.84
C ILE A 6 28.95 -69.52 32.60
N LEU A 7 28.15 -68.77 33.30
CA LEU A 7 28.32 -68.06 34.56
C LEU A 7 29.71 -67.94 35.18
N PHE A 8 30.07 -66.70 35.63
CA PHE A 8 30.49 -66.50 37.00
C PHE A 8 30.10 -65.10 37.51
N ARG A 9 29.48 -65.07 38.65
CA ARG A 9 29.17 -63.88 39.44
C ARG A 9 30.43 -63.43 40.22
N ILE A 10 30.69 -62.15 40.26
CA ILE A 10 31.33 -61.54 41.46
C ILE A 10 30.74 -60.14 41.63
N ALA A 11 30.08 -59.94 42.77
CA ALA A 11 29.61 -58.65 43.24
C ALA A 11 30.76 -57.81 43.72
N LEU A 12 30.83 -56.57 43.24
CA LEU A 12 31.61 -55.56 43.91
C LEU A 12 30.71 -54.34 44.15
N ILE A 13 30.37 -54.14 45.43
CA ILE A 13 29.66 -52.98 45.93
C ILE A 13 30.59 -51.78 45.84
N GLY A 14 30.31 -50.88 44.95
CA GLY A 14 30.88 -49.57 44.90
C GLY A 14 29.80 -48.54 45.10
N PHE A 15 29.82 -47.85 46.23
CA PHE A 15 28.97 -46.67 46.48
C PHE A 15 29.32 -45.59 45.44
N LEU A 16 28.40 -45.37 44.51
CA LEU A 16 28.39 -44.14 43.70
C LEU A 16 27.24 -43.26 44.23
N SER A 17 27.64 -42.20 44.91
CA SER A 17 26.76 -41.08 45.24
C SER A 17 26.25 -40.47 43.92
N ILE A 18 24.98 -40.70 43.60
CA ILE A 18 24.27 -40.02 42.56
C ILE A 18 23.93 -38.63 43.10
N SER A 19 24.72 -37.64 42.70
CA SER A 19 24.33 -36.23 42.81
C SER A 19 23.21 -36.01 41.79
N ILE A 20 21.97 -35.98 42.29
CA ILE A 20 20.83 -35.49 41.54
C ILE A 20 21.05 -33.97 41.37
N PHE A 21 21.58 -33.58 40.23
CA PHE A 21 21.41 -32.21 39.77
C PHE A 21 19.96 -32.08 39.37
N THR A 22 19.15 -31.51 40.24
CA THR A 22 17.91 -30.87 39.86
C THR A 22 18.33 -29.62 39.06
N GLU A 23 18.34 -29.70 37.76
CA GLU A 23 18.17 -28.51 36.92
C GLU A 23 16.83 -27.91 37.32
N GLU A 24 16.86 -26.93 38.20
CA GLU A 24 15.80 -25.96 38.28
C GLU A 24 15.77 -25.25 36.94
N ASP A 25 14.86 -25.70 36.08
CA ASP A 25 14.33 -24.90 34.97
C ASP A 25 13.79 -23.61 35.59
N ASN A 26 14.68 -22.62 35.74
CA ASN A 26 14.25 -21.24 35.90
C ASN A 26 13.61 -20.79 34.57
N LYS A 27 12.45 -21.31 34.26
CA LYS A 27 11.49 -20.55 33.48
C LYS A 27 11.22 -19.29 34.31
N LYS A 28 11.93 -18.21 33.99
CA LYS A 28 11.43 -16.88 34.25
C LYS A 28 10.01 -16.89 33.65
N GLU A 29 9.00 -16.92 34.50
CA GLU A 29 7.69 -16.46 34.12
C GLU A 29 7.95 -15.03 33.61
N GLU A 30 7.96 -14.86 32.28
CA GLU A 30 7.81 -13.53 31.69
C GLU A 30 6.49 -13.03 32.29
N LYS A 31 6.58 -12.05 33.17
CA LYS A 31 5.42 -11.27 33.55
C LYS A 31 4.79 -10.86 32.23
N ASP A 32 3.56 -11.27 32.00
CA ASP A 32 2.77 -10.77 30.90
C ASP A 32 2.47 -9.29 31.23
N ASP A 33 3.43 -8.45 30.89
CA ASP A 33 3.20 -7.02 30.93
C ASP A 33 2.11 -6.74 29.90
N GLY A 34 0.97 -6.18 30.36
CA GLY A 34 -0.20 -5.95 29.53
C GLY A 34 0.13 -5.13 28.29
N LEU A 35 -0.84 -4.98 27.38
CA LEU A 35 -0.65 -4.23 26.13
C LEU A 35 -0.07 -2.83 26.40
N ASP A 36 -0.64 -2.09 27.36
CA ASP A 36 -0.24 -0.71 27.62
C ASP A 36 1.21 -0.61 28.09
N ALA A 37 1.66 -1.49 28.97
CA ALA A 37 3.07 -1.54 29.39
C ALA A 37 4.02 -1.90 28.24
N PHE A 38 3.60 -2.76 27.30
CA PHE A 38 4.39 -3.06 26.11
C PHE A 38 4.54 -1.85 25.19
N LEU A 39 3.51 -1.02 25.10
CA LEU A 39 3.47 0.15 24.20
C LEU A 39 4.25 1.36 24.76
N GLU A 40 4.49 1.45 26.08
CA GLU A 40 5.18 2.57 26.73
C GLU A 40 6.60 2.82 26.17
N ASP A 41 7.29 1.75 25.79
CA ASP A 41 8.65 1.82 25.27
C ASP A 41 8.72 2.00 23.74
N LEU A 42 7.59 2.16 23.06
CA LEU A 42 7.50 2.28 21.61
C LEU A 42 7.15 3.70 21.17
N THR A 43 7.72 4.12 20.03
CA THR A 43 7.31 5.36 19.39
C THR A 43 5.96 5.19 18.73
N HIS A 44 4.96 5.99 19.11
CA HIS A 44 3.60 5.99 18.58
C HIS A 44 3.45 6.96 17.42
N PHE A 45 2.84 6.48 16.34
CA PHE A 45 2.38 7.26 15.19
C PHE A 45 0.86 7.16 15.13
N GLU A 46 0.17 8.19 15.60
CA GLU A 46 -1.29 8.26 15.60
C GLU A 46 -1.83 8.57 14.20
N GLY A 47 -2.91 7.87 13.77
CA GLY A 47 -3.55 8.10 12.47
C GLY A 47 -4.66 7.10 12.16
N LEU A 48 -4.86 6.79 10.86
CA LEU A 48 -5.91 5.87 10.42
C LEU A 48 -5.78 4.49 11.08
N ILE A 49 -4.58 3.93 11.06
CA ILE A 49 -4.21 2.72 11.80
C ILE A 49 -3.13 3.16 12.80
N ASP A 50 -3.35 2.95 14.10
CA ASP A 50 -2.31 3.27 15.08
C ASP A 50 -1.08 2.38 14.85
N VAL A 51 0.07 3.02 14.64
CA VAL A 51 1.34 2.35 14.37
C VAL A 51 2.29 2.60 15.53
N TYR A 52 3.00 1.57 15.93
CA TYR A 52 4.06 1.64 16.92
C TYR A 52 5.37 1.13 16.35
N ARG A 53 6.47 1.76 16.70
CA ARG A 53 7.81 1.34 16.29
C ARG A 53 8.73 1.20 17.49
N ASN A 54 9.43 0.08 17.55
CA ASN A 54 10.53 -0.08 18.46
C ASN A 54 11.79 0.56 17.84
N ASP A 55 12.33 1.59 18.46
CA ASP A 55 13.48 2.33 17.94
C ASP A 55 14.83 1.61 18.20
N ASP A 56 14.86 0.58 19.04
CA ASP A 56 16.05 -0.23 19.30
C ASP A 56 16.31 -1.27 18.20
N ASP A 57 15.25 -1.94 17.70
CA ASP A 57 15.37 -3.01 16.71
C ASP A 57 14.63 -2.74 15.39
N GLY A 58 13.92 -1.62 15.29
CA GLY A 58 13.21 -1.17 14.10
C GLY A 58 11.92 -1.94 13.80
N LYS A 59 11.43 -2.77 14.71
CA LYS A 59 10.16 -3.46 14.52
C LYS A 59 8.98 -2.51 14.50
N VAL A 60 8.05 -2.81 13.61
CA VAL A 60 6.83 -2.02 13.41
C VAL A 60 5.62 -2.88 13.72
N TYR A 61 4.68 -2.28 14.43
CA TYR A 61 3.45 -2.91 14.89
C TYR A 61 2.23 -2.12 14.46
N PHE A 62 1.15 -2.82 14.09
CA PHE A 62 -0.19 -2.25 13.98
C PHE A 62 -0.96 -2.54 15.27
N LEU A 63 -1.66 -1.54 15.77
CA LEU A 63 -2.68 -1.70 16.79
C LEU A 63 -4.07 -1.66 16.12
N ILE A 64 -4.58 -2.82 15.79
CA ILE A 64 -5.88 -2.97 15.13
C ILE A 64 -6.99 -2.88 16.16
N LYS A 65 -7.89 -1.92 16.00
CA LYS A 65 -9.09 -1.77 16.84
C LYS A 65 -10.18 -2.74 16.38
N LYS A 66 -11.00 -3.20 17.30
CA LYS A 66 -12.10 -4.15 17.03
C LYS A 66 -13.06 -3.63 15.96
N ASP A 67 -13.32 -2.33 15.94
CA ASP A 67 -14.18 -1.69 14.95
C ASP A 67 -13.52 -1.54 13.57
N GLN A 68 -12.22 -1.79 13.44
CA GLN A 68 -11.48 -1.86 12.17
C GLN A 68 -11.50 -3.28 11.57
N LEU A 69 -11.86 -4.29 12.36
CA LEU A 69 -12.01 -5.66 11.86
C LEU A 69 -13.16 -5.73 10.86
N GLU A 70 -12.98 -6.51 9.79
CA GLU A 70 -13.92 -6.69 8.68
C GLU A 70 -14.22 -5.41 7.87
N LYS A 71 -13.71 -4.25 8.29
CA LYS A 71 -13.76 -3.03 7.47
C LYS A 71 -12.80 -3.11 6.29
N GLU A 72 -13.19 -2.48 5.20
CA GLU A 72 -12.38 -2.36 4.00
C GLU A 72 -11.45 -1.16 4.10
N PHE A 73 -10.20 -1.37 3.68
CA PHE A 73 -9.21 -0.32 3.46
C PHE A 73 -8.75 -0.41 2.03
N ILE A 74 -8.56 0.73 1.39
CA ILE A 74 -7.93 0.77 0.07
C ILE A 74 -6.43 0.80 0.28
N TYR A 75 -5.69 0.00 -0.49
CA TYR A 75 -4.26 0.03 -0.43
C TYR A 75 -3.64 0.35 -1.79
N PHE A 76 -2.54 1.10 -1.76
CA PHE A 76 -1.73 1.43 -2.91
C PHE A 76 -0.27 1.11 -2.67
N ALA A 77 0.41 0.73 -3.75
CA ALA A 77 1.86 0.65 -3.80
C ALA A 77 2.37 1.46 -4.99
N HIS A 78 3.28 2.40 -4.75
CA HIS A 78 3.91 3.19 -5.80
C HIS A 78 5.38 3.45 -5.52
N ILE A 79 6.14 3.69 -6.60
CA ILE A 79 7.57 3.92 -6.53
C ILE A 79 7.86 5.36 -6.07
N LEU A 80 8.74 5.51 -5.07
CA LEU A 80 9.29 6.79 -4.65
C LEU A 80 10.61 7.11 -5.34
N ASP A 81 11.45 6.07 -5.52
CA ASP A 81 12.72 6.12 -6.21
C ASP A 81 13.02 4.75 -6.82
N GLY A 82 13.46 4.73 -8.06
CA GLY A 82 13.61 3.48 -8.79
C GLY A 82 14.70 3.53 -9.86
N ILE A 83 14.73 2.48 -10.65
CA ILE A 83 15.68 2.28 -11.73
C ILE A 83 14.92 2.36 -13.05
N VAL A 84 15.15 3.40 -13.83
CA VAL A 84 14.45 3.62 -15.11
C VAL A 84 14.64 2.45 -16.07
N GLU A 85 15.84 1.88 -16.11
CA GLU A 85 16.18 0.72 -16.94
C GLU A 85 15.42 -0.55 -16.50
N ALA A 86 14.96 -0.61 -15.26
CA ALA A 86 14.08 -1.65 -14.73
C ALA A 86 12.60 -1.38 -14.98
N GLY A 87 12.25 -0.23 -15.58
CA GLY A 87 10.86 0.20 -15.72
C GLY A 87 10.25 0.72 -14.42
N THR A 88 11.08 1.06 -13.44
CA THR A 88 10.64 1.66 -12.17
C THR A 88 11.11 3.11 -12.10
N TRP A 89 10.18 4.04 -11.93
CA TRP A 89 10.45 5.47 -11.80
C TRP A 89 9.53 6.10 -10.76
N ARG A 90 9.89 7.25 -10.26
CA ARG A 90 9.10 7.97 -9.25
C ARG A 90 7.65 8.17 -9.69
N GLY A 91 6.71 7.81 -8.84
CA GLY A 91 5.28 7.92 -9.09
C GLY A 91 4.67 6.74 -9.84
N ASN A 92 5.48 5.78 -10.32
CA ASN A 92 4.94 4.61 -11.00
C ASN A 92 4.10 3.75 -10.04
N TYR A 93 2.88 3.45 -10.44
CA TYR A 93 2.01 2.52 -9.71
C TYR A 93 2.46 1.09 -9.90
N LEU A 94 2.53 0.36 -8.79
CA LEU A 94 2.80 -1.07 -8.78
C LEU A 94 1.51 -1.87 -8.63
N ASP A 95 0.68 -1.48 -7.65
CA ASP A 95 -0.52 -2.23 -7.30
C ASP A 95 -1.53 -1.35 -6.54
N ASN A 96 -2.80 -1.71 -6.65
CA ASN A 96 -3.85 -1.18 -5.81
C ASN A 96 -4.87 -2.28 -5.50
N GLY A 97 -5.63 -2.12 -4.44
CA GLY A 97 -6.65 -3.09 -4.05
C GLY A 97 -7.42 -2.69 -2.80
N ILE A 98 -8.30 -3.57 -2.41
CA ILE A 98 -9.03 -3.46 -1.14
C ILE A 98 -8.55 -4.59 -0.24
N ILE A 99 -8.24 -4.27 1.01
CA ILE A 99 -7.88 -5.24 2.03
C ILE A 99 -8.83 -5.20 3.21
N LYS A 100 -8.85 -6.28 3.99
CA LYS A 100 -9.55 -6.41 5.27
C LYS A 100 -8.66 -7.06 6.31
N PHE A 101 -8.81 -6.60 7.54
CA PHE A 101 -8.24 -7.28 8.70
C PHE A 101 -9.30 -8.21 9.31
N ILE A 102 -9.00 -9.50 9.39
CA ILE A 102 -9.93 -10.53 9.88
C ILE A 102 -9.30 -11.23 11.07
N LYS A 103 -9.96 -11.16 12.24
CA LYS A 103 -9.51 -11.93 13.41
C LYS A 103 -9.82 -13.42 13.22
N TYR A 104 -8.78 -14.24 13.30
CA TYR A 104 -8.89 -15.69 13.23
C TYR A 104 -8.09 -16.31 14.39
N PHE A 105 -8.81 -16.71 15.46
CA PHE A 105 -8.22 -17.18 16.73
C PHE A 105 -7.17 -16.18 17.28
N ASP A 106 -5.90 -16.58 17.36
CA ASP A 106 -4.77 -15.80 17.85
C ASP A 106 -4.02 -15.03 16.75
N GLN A 107 -4.65 -14.86 15.59
CA GLN A 107 -4.06 -14.20 14.42
C GLN A 107 -4.98 -13.13 13.85
N ILE A 108 -4.38 -12.13 13.20
CA ILE A 108 -5.05 -11.23 12.27
C ILE A 108 -4.62 -11.63 10.85
N ARG A 109 -5.60 -12.03 10.05
CA ARG A 109 -5.43 -12.29 8.63
C ARG A 109 -5.62 -10.99 7.87
N ILE A 110 -4.85 -10.81 6.81
CA ILE A 110 -4.98 -9.71 5.87
C ILE A 110 -5.45 -10.30 4.55
N ASP A 111 -6.71 -10.10 4.24
CA ASP A 111 -7.32 -10.61 3.02
C ASP A 111 -7.41 -9.49 1.97
N ARG A 112 -6.99 -9.77 0.73
CA ARG A 112 -7.27 -8.93 -0.43
C ARG A 112 -8.62 -9.29 -1.02
N VAL A 113 -9.50 -8.31 -1.11
CA VAL A 113 -10.86 -8.47 -1.61
C VAL A 113 -10.85 -8.53 -3.13
N ASN A 114 -11.57 -9.49 -3.70
CA ASN A 114 -11.76 -9.53 -5.15
C ASN A 114 -12.79 -8.48 -5.56
N THR A 115 -12.35 -7.52 -6.38
CA THR A 115 -13.20 -6.42 -6.89
C THR A 115 -13.47 -6.50 -8.39
N ALA A 116 -12.89 -7.49 -9.09
CA ALA A 116 -13.00 -7.61 -10.54
C ALA A 116 -14.34 -8.19 -11.01
N TYR A 117 -15.00 -8.97 -10.15
CA TYR A 117 -16.24 -9.65 -10.48
C TYR A 117 -17.40 -9.09 -9.68
N VAL A 118 -18.49 -8.81 -10.38
CA VAL A 118 -19.73 -8.29 -9.80
C VAL A 118 -20.92 -9.17 -10.17
N PHE A 119 -21.98 -9.07 -9.38
CA PHE A 119 -23.26 -9.74 -9.63
C PHE A 119 -24.37 -8.72 -9.46
N ASP A 120 -25.38 -8.80 -10.29
CA ASP A 120 -26.64 -8.11 -10.03
C ASP A 120 -27.29 -8.73 -8.77
N GLU A 121 -27.40 -7.94 -7.71
CA GLU A 121 -27.96 -8.38 -6.42
C GLU A 121 -29.42 -8.86 -6.54
N THR A 122 -30.15 -8.43 -7.57
CA THR A 122 -31.51 -8.90 -7.85
C THR A 122 -31.53 -10.26 -8.54
N ASN A 123 -30.41 -10.67 -9.15
CA ASN A 123 -30.30 -11.96 -9.82
C ASN A 123 -30.01 -13.07 -8.80
N PRO A 124 -30.75 -14.21 -8.83
CA PRO A 124 -30.51 -15.34 -7.93
C PRO A 124 -29.08 -15.88 -7.93
N LEU A 125 -28.31 -15.70 -9.01
CA LEU A 125 -26.89 -16.06 -9.08
C LEU A 125 -26.02 -15.30 -8.07
N SER A 126 -26.44 -14.12 -7.60
CA SER A 126 -25.73 -13.36 -6.56
C SER A 126 -25.52 -14.19 -5.28
N LYS A 127 -26.39 -15.16 -4.99
CA LYS A 127 -26.24 -16.09 -3.85
C LYS A 127 -25.05 -17.03 -4.00
N SER A 128 -24.53 -17.20 -5.21
CA SER A 128 -23.37 -18.04 -5.50
C SER A 128 -22.06 -17.23 -5.66
N LYS A 129 -22.09 -15.94 -5.37
CA LYS A 129 -20.95 -15.02 -5.59
C LYS A 129 -19.62 -15.45 -4.97
N ASN A 130 -19.66 -16.31 -3.95
CA ASN A 130 -18.45 -16.85 -3.32
C ASN A 130 -17.98 -18.17 -3.94
N ALA A 131 -18.70 -18.72 -4.94
CA ALA A 131 -18.31 -19.95 -5.61
C ALA A 131 -17.23 -19.65 -6.67
N ASN A 132 -16.04 -20.21 -6.49
CA ASN A 132 -14.88 -20.03 -7.36
C ASN A 132 -14.36 -18.57 -7.47
N ILE A 133 -14.85 -17.67 -6.63
CA ILE A 133 -14.35 -16.29 -6.48
C ILE A 133 -14.00 -16.12 -5.02
N SER A 134 -12.70 -16.11 -4.73
CA SER A 134 -12.20 -16.00 -3.36
C SER A 134 -11.42 -14.72 -3.17
N ASN A 135 -11.44 -14.20 -1.96
CA ASN A 135 -10.42 -13.26 -1.52
C ASN A 135 -9.07 -13.97 -1.46
N SER A 136 -8.00 -13.23 -1.61
CA SER A 136 -6.65 -13.75 -1.49
C SER A 136 -6.10 -13.42 -0.11
N LEU A 137 -5.67 -14.44 0.63
CA LEU A 137 -4.93 -14.23 1.87
C LEU A 137 -3.54 -13.68 1.54
N ILE A 138 -3.26 -12.43 1.95
CA ILE A 138 -1.96 -11.80 1.79
C ILE A 138 -1.00 -12.31 2.86
N ASP A 139 -1.42 -12.26 4.12
CA ASP A 139 -0.63 -12.72 5.26
C ASP A 139 -1.51 -13.07 6.45
N SER A 140 -0.94 -13.77 7.44
CA SER A 140 -1.59 -14.12 8.70
C SER A 140 -0.61 -13.88 9.84
N LEU A 141 -0.84 -12.82 10.61
CA LEU A 141 0.08 -12.31 11.61
C LEU A 141 -0.41 -12.65 13.02
N LYS A 142 0.48 -13.20 13.84
CA LYS A 142 0.15 -13.56 15.21
C LYS A 142 -0.13 -12.29 16.03
N ILE A 143 -1.20 -12.33 16.84
CA ILE A 143 -1.48 -11.30 17.83
C ILE A 143 -0.41 -11.40 18.93
N GLN A 144 0.37 -10.34 19.10
CA GLN A 144 1.43 -10.27 20.11
C GLN A 144 0.87 -9.95 21.49
N LYS A 145 -0.05 -9.00 21.54
CA LYS A 145 -0.74 -8.52 22.74
C LYS A 145 -2.19 -8.16 22.42
N THR A 146 -3.05 -8.27 23.42
CA THR A 146 -4.46 -7.87 23.35
C THR A 146 -4.76 -6.97 24.52
N SER A 147 -5.61 -5.94 24.35
CA SER A 147 -6.07 -5.12 25.45
C SER A 147 -6.90 -5.92 26.45
N GLU A 148 -6.98 -5.47 27.71
CA GLU A 148 -7.79 -6.12 28.75
C GLU A 148 -9.28 -6.22 28.36
N THR A 149 -9.76 -5.26 27.56
CA THR A 149 -11.15 -5.23 27.06
C THR A 149 -11.35 -6.03 25.78
N GLU A 150 -10.30 -6.67 25.26
CA GLU A 150 -10.31 -7.42 24.00
C GLU A 150 -10.84 -6.62 22.80
N ASP A 151 -10.58 -5.33 22.78
CA ASP A 151 -11.00 -4.40 21.73
C ASP A 151 -9.85 -3.86 20.87
N LYS A 152 -8.58 -4.19 21.24
CA LYS A 152 -7.36 -3.81 20.50
C LYS A 152 -6.43 -5.01 20.39
N PHE A 153 -5.83 -5.19 19.22
CA PHE A 153 -4.97 -6.31 18.88
C PHE A 153 -3.65 -5.80 18.28
N LEU A 154 -2.54 -6.06 18.94
CA LEU A 154 -1.22 -5.67 18.47
C LEU A 154 -0.63 -6.80 17.61
N ILE A 155 -0.23 -6.48 16.38
CA ILE A 155 0.43 -7.40 15.45
C ILE A 155 1.75 -6.79 14.94
N GLU A 156 2.80 -7.60 14.81
CA GLU A 156 4.05 -7.19 14.20
C GLU A 156 3.94 -7.28 12.68
N VAL A 157 4.18 -6.17 11.97
CA VAL A 157 4.04 -6.07 10.51
C VAL A 157 5.37 -5.89 9.77
N THR A 158 6.50 -5.90 10.46
CA THR A 158 7.83 -5.69 9.87
C THR A 158 8.12 -6.64 8.72
N SER A 159 7.85 -7.94 8.93
CA SER A 159 8.10 -8.96 7.91
C SER A 159 7.17 -8.83 6.70
N LEU A 160 5.94 -8.39 6.89
CA LEU A 160 4.99 -8.08 5.82
C LEU A 160 5.49 -6.91 4.98
N LEU A 161 5.86 -5.80 5.63
CA LEU A 161 6.34 -4.58 4.97
C LEU A 161 7.67 -4.81 4.22
N LEU A 162 8.55 -5.66 4.73
CA LEU A 162 9.85 -6.01 4.11
C LEU A 162 9.77 -7.24 3.18
N SER A 163 8.59 -7.53 2.64
CA SER A 163 8.36 -8.59 1.68
C SER A 163 7.59 -8.09 0.46
N GLU A 164 7.50 -8.91 -0.58
CA GLU A 164 6.65 -8.64 -1.75
C GLU A 164 5.20 -9.19 -1.57
N ASN A 165 4.76 -9.45 -0.33
CA ASN A 165 3.41 -9.98 -0.09
C ASN A 165 2.32 -8.95 -0.40
N LEU A 166 2.59 -7.66 -0.09
CA LEU A 166 1.65 -6.58 -0.42
C LEU A 166 1.69 -6.23 -1.90
N SER A 167 2.88 -6.13 -2.49
CA SER A 167 3.05 -5.83 -3.90
C SER A 167 4.36 -6.39 -4.43
N LYS A 168 4.28 -7.03 -5.58
CA LYS A 168 5.47 -7.53 -6.26
C LYS A 168 6.08 -6.44 -7.14
N ILE A 169 7.38 -6.20 -6.97
CA ILE A 169 8.13 -5.34 -7.87
C ILE A 169 8.39 -6.14 -9.15
N THR A 170 7.55 -5.92 -10.15
CA THR A 170 7.68 -6.57 -11.44
C THR A 170 8.48 -5.66 -12.36
N VAL A 171 9.64 -6.10 -12.74
CA VAL A 171 10.41 -5.46 -13.80
C VAL A 171 9.73 -5.74 -15.14
N ALA A 172 9.22 -4.71 -15.78
CA ALA A 172 8.67 -4.85 -17.12
C ALA A 172 9.79 -5.31 -18.09
N PRO A 173 9.55 -6.31 -18.93
CA PRO A 173 10.48 -6.61 -20.02
C PRO A 173 10.47 -5.42 -20.98
N TYR A 174 11.41 -4.53 -20.82
CA TYR A 174 11.54 -3.32 -21.64
C TYR A 174 11.97 -3.61 -23.09
N LYS A 175 12.36 -4.86 -23.36
CA LYS A 175 12.82 -5.33 -24.69
C LYS A 175 12.19 -6.67 -25.02
N GLU A 176 11.94 -6.88 -26.32
CA GLU A 176 11.41 -8.13 -26.86
C GLU A 176 12.32 -9.35 -26.55
N ASP A 177 13.63 -9.13 -26.38
CA ASP A 177 14.57 -10.18 -25.96
C ASP A 177 14.70 -10.23 -24.43
N PRO A 178 14.25 -11.32 -23.77
CA PRO A 178 14.40 -11.50 -22.33
C PRO A 178 15.86 -11.50 -21.83
N LYS A 179 16.83 -11.74 -22.72
CA LYS A 179 18.27 -11.70 -22.39
C LYS A 179 18.79 -10.28 -22.23
N GLU A 180 18.11 -9.30 -22.84
CA GLU A 180 18.45 -7.89 -22.77
C GLU A 180 17.64 -7.14 -21.68
N SER A 181 16.68 -7.80 -21.04
CA SER A 181 15.90 -7.22 -19.96
C SER A 181 16.76 -6.98 -18.73
N PHE A 182 16.51 -5.85 -18.05
CA PHE A 182 17.16 -5.56 -16.77
C PHE A 182 16.78 -6.61 -15.73
N LYS A 183 17.77 -7.14 -15.02
CA LYS A 183 17.57 -8.16 -13.97
C LYS A 183 17.73 -7.53 -12.61
N ILE A 184 16.63 -7.36 -11.92
CA ILE A 184 16.62 -6.71 -10.62
C ILE A 184 17.36 -7.51 -9.53
N GLY A 185 17.38 -8.85 -9.63
CA GLY A 185 17.94 -9.74 -8.62
C GLY A 185 16.89 -10.26 -7.63
N SER A 186 17.33 -10.58 -6.42
CA SER A 186 16.48 -11.10 -5.35
C SER A 186 16.51 -10.15 -4.15
N ILE A 187 15.39 -10.00 -3.45
CA ILE A 187 15.31 -9.18 -2.23
C ILE A 187 16.33 -9.66 -1.20
N SER A 188 17.08 -8.72 -0.68
CA SER A 188 17.98 -8.89 0.46
C SER A 188 17.34 -8.28 1.71
N LYS A 189 16.64 -9.11 2.49
CA LYS A 189 15.89 -8.65 3.67
C LYS A 189 16.76 -7.88 4.67
N ASN A 190 17.99 -8.32 4.89
CA ASN A 190 18.94 -7.68 5.81
C ASN A 190 19.55 -6.37 5.30
N LYS A 191 19.31 -6.00 4.04
CA LYS A 191 19.71 -4.71 3.45
C LYS A 191 18.52 -3.80 3.19
N SER A 192 17.31 -4.34 3.22
CA SER A 192 16.08 -3.59 3.05
C SER A 192 15.67 -2.94 4.38
N SER A 193 14.98 -1.82 4.32
CA SER A 193 14.61 -1.03 5.51
C SER A 193 13.26 -0.35 5.38
N ILE A 194 12.62 -0.12 6.51
CA ILE A 194 11.46 0.79 6.64
C ILE A 194 12.03 2.16 6.97
N ASN A 195 12.00 3.07 6.01
CA ASN A 195 12.65 4.38 6.13
C ASN A 195 11.79 5.40 6.86
N ALA A 196 10.47 5.35 6.65
CA ALA A 196 9.54 6.25 7.31
C ALA A 196 8.20 5.59 7.59
N VAL A 197 7.56 6.05 8.65
CA VAL A 197 6.14 5.85 8.96
C VAL A 197 5.51 7.23 8.92
N LEU A 198 4.55 7.43 8.03
CA LEU A 198 3.79 8.67 7.88
C LEU A 198 2.33 8.34 8.14
N ASN A 199 1.78 8.88 9.21
CA ASN A 199 0.43 8.50 9.64
C ASN A 199 -0.48 9.72 9.71
N TYR A 200 -1.60 9.64 9.01
CA TYR A 200 -2.56 10.73 8.85
C TYR A 200 -3.97 10.23 9.21
N PRO A 201 -4.94 11.12 9.44
CA PRO A 201 -6.30 10.70 9.78
C PRO A 201 -6.99 9.80 8.74
N GLU A 202 -6.66 9.97 7.45
CA GLU A 202 -7.31 9.24 6.35
C GLU A 202 -6.39 8.22 5.66
N ASN A 203 -5.11 8.18 6.02
CA ASN A 203 -4.17 7.18 5.50
C ASN A 203 -2.98 6.93 6.41
N THR A 204 -2.47 5.71 6.32
CA THR A 204 -1.24 5.24 6.98
C THR A 204 -0.26 4.80 5.91
N ASP A 205 0.91 5.45 5.84
CA ASP A 205 1.91 5.22 4.80
C ASP A 205 3.22 4.68 5.37
N PHE A 206 3.88 3.83 4.58
CA PHE A 206 5.22 3.33 4.87
C PHE A 206 6.13 3.55 3.69
N GLU A 207 7.28 4.19 3.91
CA GLU A 207 8.34 4.27 2.91
C GLU A 207 9.33 3.13 3.13
N ILE A 208 9.41 2.25 2.15
CA ILE A 208 10.24 1.05 2.20
C ILE A 208 11.35 1.17 1.16
N ASN A 209 12.59 0.92 1.57
CA ASN A 209 13.70 0.74 0.66
C ASN A 209 14.00 -0.75 0.50
N PHE A 210 13.65 -1.32 -0.64
CA PHE A 210 14.04 -2.67 -1.01
C PHE A 210 15.41 -2.66 -1.67
N VAL A 211 16.28 -3.53 -1.19
CA VAL A 211 17.58 -3.79 -1.82
C VAL A 211 17.56 -5.18 -2.45
N PHE A 212 17.82 -5.24 -3.74
CA PHE A 212 17.92 -6.47 -4.50
C PHE A 212 19.40 -6.77 -4.75
N SER A 213 19.81 -7.99 -4.44
CA SER A 213 21.18 -8.50 -4.60
C SER A 213 21.22 -9.56 -5.70
N ASN A 214 22.44 -9.92 -6.11
CA ASN A 214 22.69 -10.93 -7.13
C ASN A 214 22.15 -10.56 -8.53
N ALA A 215 22.01 -9.29 -8.79
CA ALA A 215 21.71 -8.79 -10.12
C ALA A 215 22.92 -9.04 -11.05
N SER A 216 22.65 -9.38 -12.32
CA SER A 216 23.66 -9.59 -13.34
C SER A 216 23.49 -8.62 -14.50
N ASN A 217 23.48 -7.33 -14.16
CA ASN A 217 23.30 -6.27 -15.16
C ASN A 217 24.66 -5.70 -15.60
N LYS A 218 24.66 -5.03 -16.74
CA LYS A 218 25.72 -4.11 -17.10
C LYS A 218 25.73 -2.94 -16.11
N PRO A 219 26.89 -2.31 -15.84
CA PRO A 219 26.93 -1.11 -15.02
C PRO A 219 25.97 -0.05 -15.57
N ILE A 220 25.26 0.61 -14.64
CA ILE A 220 24.39 1.75 -14.91
C ILE A 220 24.93 2.98 -14.18
N GLU A 221 24.66 4.16 -14.71
CA GLU A 221 25.24 5.40 -14.16
C GLU A 221 24.69 5.77 -12.78
N ASN A 222 23.45 5.38 -12.50
CA ASN A 222 22.69 5.85 -11.33
C ASN A 222 22.89 5.01 -10.07
N GLN A 223 23.24 3.73 -10.22
CA GLN A 223 23.37 2.79 -9.10
C GLN A 223 24.45 1.74 -9.34
N ASP A 224 24.93 1.16 -8.26
CA ASP A 224 25.75 -0.06 -8.33
C ASP A 224 24.87 -1.25 -8.76
N SER A 225 25.07 -1.72 -9.98
CA SER A 225 24.26 -2.80 -10.59
C SER A 225 24.33 -4.15 -9.84
N ARG A 226 25.18 -4.27 -8.81
CA ARG A 226 25.25 -5.45 -7.95
C ARG A 226 24.20 -5.47 -6.87
N ASN A 227 23.77 -4.27 -6.41
CA ASN A 227 22.75 -4.07 -5.39
C ASN A 227 21.81 -2.96 -5.87
N ASN A 228 20.66 -3.36 -6.37
CA ASN A 228 19.66 -2.43 -6.87
C ASN A 228 18.76 -1.99 -5.72
N SER A 229 18.64 -0.68 -5.50
CA SER A 229 17.72 -0.12 -4.51
C SER A 229 16.49 0.43 -5.21
N ILE A 230 15.32 0.09 -4.70
CA ILE A 230 14.04 0.64 -5.13
C ILE A 230 13.27 1.03 -3.88
N SER A 231 12.95 2.31 -3.79
CA SER A 231 12.12 2.83 -2.70
C SER A 231 10.67 2.90 -3.16
N LEU A 232 9.77 2.40 -2.35
CA LEU A 232 8.35 2.46 -2.62
C LEU A 232 7.58 2.94 -1.40
N ARG A 233 6.34 3.33 -1.61
CA ARG A 233 5.39 3.66 -0.56
C ARG A 233 4.24 2.68 -0.62
N TYR A 234 3.91 2.11 0.53
CA TYR A 234 2.64 1.46 0.78
C TYR A 234 1.72 2.44 1.50
N SER A 235 0.53 2.65 0.97
CA SER A 235 -0.50 3.51 1.56
C SER A 235 -1.74 2.68 1.86
N PHE A 236 -2.16 2.69 3.12
CA PHE A 236 -3.45 2.15 3.55
C PHE A 236 -4.39 3.34 3.73
N ILE A 237 -5.47 3.38 2.98
CA ILE A 237 -6.37 4.53 2.89
C ILE A 237 -7.74 4.13 3.43
N ASN A 238 -8.37 5.03 4.17
CA ASN A 238 -9.72 4.85 4.65
C ASN A 238 -10.68 4.62 3.48
N TYR A 239 -11.52 3.58 3.59
CA TYR A 239 -12.55 3.36 2.57
C TYR A 239 -13.63 4.43 2.70
N PRO A 240 -13.94 5.20 1.64
CA PRO A 240 -14.89 6.30 1.74
C PRO A 240 -16.31 5.80 1.99
N GLU A 241 -16.94 6.32 3.03
CA GLU A 241 -18.37 6.14 3.31
C GLU A 241 -19.12 7.37 2.78
N ASN A 242 -19.49 7.36 1.50
CA ASN A 242 -20.16 8.47 0.83
C ASN A 242 -21.22 7.97 -0.15
N ASN A 243 -21.89 8.92 -0.85
CA ASN A 243 -22.93 8.66 -1.84
C ASN A 243 -22.39 8.73 -3.27
N PHE A 244 -21.13 8.37 -3.50
CA PHE A 244 -20.57 8.32 -4.84
C PHE A 244 -21.30 7.30 -5.70
N GLU A 245 -21.77 7.74 -6.88
CA GLU A 245 -22.41 6.89 -7.87
C GLU A 245 -21.41 6.51 -8.98
N PRO A 246 -21.02 5.22 -9.07
CA PRO A 246 -20.19 4.74 -10.16
C PRO A 246 -20.83 4.99 -11.51
N ARG A 247 -20.02 5.20 -12.54
CA ARG A 247 -20.48 5.36 -13.91
C ARG A 247 -19.80 4.35 -14.82
N ILE A 248 -20.61 3.61 -15.58
CA ILE A 248 -20.10 2.66 -16.57
C ILE A 248 -19.46 3.42 -17.73
N GLU A 249 -18.33 2.88 -18.21
CA GLU A 249 -17.59 3.39 -19.36
C GLU A 249 -18.43 3.38 -20.64
N ASP A 250 -18.26 4.42 -21.46
CA ASP A 250 -18.77 4.46 -22.83
C ASP A 250 -17.61 4.20 -23.80
N GLN A 251 -17.65 3.10 -24.50
CA GLN A 251 -16.59 2.65 -25.42
C GLN A 251 -16.29 3.63 -26.58
N ARG A 252 -17.15 4.63 -26.82
CA ARG A 252 -16.93 5.69 -27.81
C ARG A 252 -15.95 6.76 -27.33
N ILE A 253 -15.65 6.79 -26.04
CA ILE A 253 -14.80 7.78 -25.39
C ILE A 253 -13.76 7.03 -24.58
N GLY A 254 -12.47 7.42 -24.70
CA GLY A 254 -11.41 6.85 -23.90
C GLY A 254 -11.44 7.39 -22.46
N PHE A 255 -11.56 6.50 -21.49
CA PHE A 255 -11.44 6.79 -20.06
C PHE A 255 -10.35 5.92 -19.43
N PHE A 256 -9.81 6.34 -18.30
CA PHE A 256 -9.23 5.41 -17.34
C PHE A 256 -10.39 4.79 -16.55
N SER A 257 -10.38 3.47 -16.40
CA SER A 257 -11.49 2.73 -15.80
C SER A 257 -11.02 1.56 -14.95
N GLU A 258 -11.86 1.19 -13.98
CA GLU A 258 -11.75 -0.01 -13.18
C GLU A 258 -12.51 -1.14 -13.84
N ARG A 259 -11.83 -2.22 -14.21
CA ARG A 259 -12.45 -3.35 -14.90
C ARG A 259 -13.41 -4.10 -14.00
N LYS A 260 -14.63 -4.36 -14.53
CA LYS A 260 -15.67 -5.15 -13.90
C LYS A 260 -16.23 -6.17 -14.87
N THR A 261 -16.42 -7.40 -14.41
CA THR A 261 -17.13 -8.43 -15.18
C THR A 261 -18.37 -8.83 -14.41
N ASN A 262 -19.56 -8.58 -14.99
CA ASN A 262 -20.84 -8.98 -14.40
C ASN A 262 -21.10 -10.47 -14.71
N LEU A 263 -20.94 -11.33 -13.73
CA LEU A 263 -21.10 -12.78 -13.86
C LEU A 263 -22.56 -13.22 -13.87
N SER A 264 -23.50 -12.32 -13.60
CA SER A 264 -24.95 -12.56 -13.75
C SER A 264 -25.49 -12.10 -15.09
N SER A 265 -24.69 -11.38 -15.90
CA SER A 265 -25.10 -10.94 -17.24
C SER A 265 -25.16 -12.11 -18.21
N THR A 266 -26.15 -12.06 -19.13
CA THR A 266 -26.28 -12.98 -20.27
C THR A 266 -25.71 -12.38 -21.54
N ASP A 267 -25.15 -11.17 -21.50
CA ASP A 267 -24.57 -10.49 -22.64
C ASP A 267 -23.28 -11.16 -23.09
N ILE A 268 -22.98 -11.06 -24.39
CA ILE A 268 -21.72 -11.56 -24.95
C ILE A 268 -20.51 -10.80 -24.39
N THR A 269 -20.73 -9.52 -24.02
CA THR A 269 -19.71 -8.65 -23.43
C THR A 269 -20.17 -8.22 -22.02
N PRO A 270 -19.95 -9.05 -20.98
CA PRO A 270 -20.48 -8.79 -19.64
C PRO A 270 -19.59 -7.81 -18.86
N TYR A 271 -18.97 -6.85 -19.54
CA TYR A 271 -18.07 -5.87 -18.95
C TYR A 271 -18.84 -4.61 -18.55
N GLU A 272 -18.69 -4.21 -17.31
CA GLU A 272 -19.25 -3.00 -16.71
C GLU A 272 -18.12 -2.15 -16.14
N ASP A 273 -17.11 -1.85 -16.97
CA ASP A 273 -15.94 -1.08 -16.56
C ASP A 273 -16.37 0.30 -16.05
N LEU A 274 -15.85 0.69 -14.89
CA LEU A 274 -16.25 1.91 -14.18
C LEU A 274 -15.23 3.01 -14.42
N ILE A 275 -15.67 4.15 -14.97
CA ILE A 275 -14.77 5.28 -15.23
C ILE A 275 -14.19 5.85 -13.94
N ASN A 276 -12.93 6.26 -14.01
CA ASN A 276 -12.29 6.99 -12.92
C ASN A 276 -12.76 8.44 -12.97
N LYS A 277 -13.46 8.89 -11.93
CA LYS A 277 -13.97 10.25 -11.83
C LYS A 277 -13.95 10.80 -10.42
N TRP A 278 -13.87 12.11 -10.31
CA TRP A 278 -14.01 12.82 -9.06
C TRP A 278 -15.43 12.78 -8.53
N HIS A 279 -15.57 12.73 -7.20
CA HIS A 279 -16.86 12.90 -6.52
C HIS A 279 -17.18 14.39 -6.43
N LEU A 280 -17.99 14.88 -7.38
CA LEU A 280 -18.48 16.25 -7.39
C LEU A 280 -20.00 16.28 -7.25
N GLU A 281 -20.47 17.02 -6.26
CA GLU A 281 -21.89 17.30 -6.03
C GLU A 281 -22.16 18.79 -6.11
N LYS A 282 -23.22 19.17 -6.82
CA LYS A 282 -23.65 20.57 -6.87
C LYS A 282 -24.14 21.03 -5.51
N LYS A 283 -23.69 22.20 -5.06
CA LYS A 283 -24.20 22.84 -3.85
C LYS A 283 -25.68 23.20 -4.01
N ASP A 284 -26.07 23.67 -5.18
CA ASP A 284 -27.44 23.93 -5.57
C ASP A 284 -27.81 22.95 -6.69
N LYS A 285 -28.58 21.93 -6.34
CA LYS A 285 -28.95 20.82 -7.28
C LYS A 285 -29.96 21.26 -8.31
N ASP A 286 -30.74 22.29 -8.05
CA ASP A 286 -31.81 22.78 -8.92
C ASP A 286 -31.27 23.69 -10.04
N ASN A 287 -30.07 24.24 -9.88
CA ASN A 287 -29.44 25.08 -10.88
C ASN A 287 -28.73 24.26 -11.95
N GLU A 288 -28.84 24.70 -13.22
CA GLU A 288 -28.11 24.11 -14.35
C GLU A 288 -26.57 24.11 -14.07
N LYS A 289 -26.05 25.22 -13.56
CA LYS A 289 -24.64 25.36 -13.15
C LYS A 289 -24.58 25.76 -11.67
N SER A 290 -23.70 25.14 -10.92
CA SER A 290 -23.49 25.43 -9.48
C SER A 290 -22.05 25.19 -9.08
N VAL A 291 -21.56 25.87 -8.06
CA VAL A 291 -20.31 25.49 -7.42
C VAL A 291 -20.46 24.10 -6.78
N PRO A 292 -19.40 23.30 -6.70
CA PRO A 292 -19.46 22.03 -5.97
C PRO A 292 -19.54 22.25 -4.45
N ILE A 293 -20.06 21.27 -3.73
CA ILE A 293 -20.01 21.27 -2.25
C ILE A 293 -18.55 21.28 -1.77
N LYS A 294 -17.69 20.46 -2.41
CA LYS A 294 -16.27 20.37 -2.16
C LYS A 294 -15.52 20.48 -3.49
N PRO A 295 -14.75 21.54 -3.73
CA PRO A 295 -13.95 21.67 -4.94
C PRO A 295 -12.75 20.71 -4.92
N ILE A 296 -12.24 20.38 -6.10
CA ILE A 296 -10.98 19.66 -6.28
C ILE A 296 -9.86 20.66 -6.03
N THR A 297 -9.20 20.57 -4.88
CA THR A 297 -8.12 21.48 -4.52
C THR A 297 -6.78 20.85 -4.87
N PHE A 298 -6.03 21.48 -5.79
CA PHE A 298 -4.64 21.13 -6.07
C PHE A 298 -3.67 22.06 -5.34
N TRP A 299 -2.62 21.50 -4.78
CA TRP A 299 -1.56 22.22 -4.11
C TRP A 299 -0.29 22.18 -4.94
N ILE A 300 0.25 23.35 -5.27
CA ILE A 300 1.57 23.46 -5.88
C ILE A 300 2.59 23.27 -4.75
N GLU A 301 3.40 22.20 -4.85
CA GLU A 301 4.42 21.87 -3.84
C GLU A 301 5.43 23.01 -3.71
N ASN A 302 5.91 23.28 -2.49
CA ASN A 302 6.86 24.37 -2.21
C ASN A 302 8.22 24.20 -2.90
N THR A 303 8.55 23.00 -3.39
CA THR A 303 9.72 22.71 -4.24
C THR A 303 9.60 23.28 -5.66
N THR A 304 8.40 23.73 -6.07
CA THR A 304 8.17 24.32 -7.39
C THR A 304 8.89 25.66 -7.53
N PRO A 305 9.71 25.87 -8.59
CA PRO A 305 10.35 27.15 -8.88
C PRO A 305 9.34 28.31 -8.90
N TYR A 306 9.70 29.42 -8.26
CA TYR A 306 8.76 30.54 -8.04
C TYR A 306 8.18 31.11 -9.34
N GLU A 307 8.99 31.20 -10.38
CA GLU A 307 8.61 31.72 -11.71
C GLU A 307 7.58 30.84 -12.43
N LEU A 308 7.51 29.54 -12.09
CA LEU A 308 6.58 28.58 -12.70
C LEU A 308 5.23 28.49 -11.98
N ARG A 309 5.18 28.87 -10.70
CA ARG A 309 3.95 28.76 -9.90
C ARG A 309 2.73 29.44 -10.51
N PRO A 310 2.83 30.69 -11.04
CA PRO A 310 1.70 31.35 -11.71
C PRO A 310 1.26 30.63 -12.99
N ILE A 311 2.23 30.11 -13.75
CA ILE A 311 1.98 29.43 -15.02
C ILE A 311 1.21 28.14 -14.77
N ILE A 312 1.69 27.32 -13.82
CA ILE A 312 1.06 26.06 -13.42
C ILE A 312 -0.33 26.32 -12.86
N LYS A 313 -0.47 27.31 -11.97
CA LYS A 313 -1.77 27.70 -11.42
C LYS A 313 -2.78 27.99 -12.53
N ASN A 314 -2.41 28.81 -13.50
CA ASN A 314 -3.30 29.17 -14.60
C ASN A 314 -3.61 27.97 -15.50
N ALA A 315 -2.65 27.09 -15.76
CA ALA A 315 -2.86 25.89 -16.55
C ALA A 315 -3.87 24.93 -15.87
N VAL A 316 -3.77 24.76 -14.56
CA VAL A 316 -4.71 23.91 -13.80
C VAL A 316 -6.09 24.56 -13.73
N LEU A 317 -6.19 25.85 -13.46
CA LEU A 317 -7.47 26.57 -13.41
C LEU A 317 -8.19 26.60 -14.77
N ALA A 318 -7.48 26.47 -15.89
CA ALA A 318 -8.09 26.42 -17.21
C ALA A 318 -9.06 25.22 -17.38
N TRP A 319 -8.90 24.16 -16.60
CA TRP A 319 -9.82 23.02 -16.57
C TRP A 319 -11.22 23.41 -16.06
N ASN A 320 -11.37 24.51 -15.32
CA ASN A 320 -12.70 24.99 -14.90
C ASN A 320 -13.62 25.29 -16.09
N ILE A 321 -13.07 25.63 -17.27
CA ILE A 321 -13.87 25.80 -18.49
C ILE A 321 -14.60 24.49 -18.83
N ALA A 322 -13.91 23.36 -18.78
CA ALA A 322 -14.53 22.05 -19.05
C ALA A 322 -15.51 21.62 -17.96
N PHE A 323 -15.19 21.90 -16.69
CA PHE A 323 -16.09 21.62 -15.59
C PHE A 323 -17.36 22.49 -15.62
N GLU A 324 -17.26 23.73 -16.08
CA GLU A 324 -18.41 24.64 -16.23
C GLU A 324 -19.36 24.12 -17.30
N GLU A 325 -18.87 23.57 -18.43
CA GLU A 325 -19.70 22.89 -19.43
C GLU A 325 -20.37 21.62 -18.87
N ALA A 326 -19.74 20.98 -17.89
CA ALA A 326 -20.31 19.85 -17.16
C ALA A 326 -21.27 20.28 -16.03
N GLY A 327 -21.49 21.58 -15.83
CA GLY A 327 -22.40 22.14 -14.84
C GLY A 327 -21.79 22.49 -13.49
N PHE A 328 -20.45 22.58 -13.38
CA PHE A 328 -19.75 22.91 -12.14
C PHE A 328 -18.92 24.19 -12.28
N ILE A 329 -19.35 25.26 -11.64
CA ILE A 329 -18.60 26.53 -11.57
C ILE A 329 -17.50 26.38 -10.51
N ASP A 330 -16.28 26.84 -10.84
CA ASP A 330 -15.13 26.81 -9.93
C ASP A 330 -14.90 25.41 -9.29
N ALA A 331 -14.97 24.37 -10.11
CA ALA A 331 -14.78 23.00 -9.67
C ALA A 331 -13.36 22.71 -9.17
N ILE A 332 -12.36 23.44 -9.69
CA ILE A 332 -10.96 23.31 -9.33
C ILE A 332 -10.44 24.58 -8.64
N GLU A 333 -9.80 24.40 -7.52
CA GLU A 333 -9.00 25.41 -6.81
C GLU A 333 -7.52 25.07 -6.87
N VAL A 334 -6.66 26.11 -6.87
CA VAL A 334 -5.21 25.94 -6.79
C VAL A 334 -4.64 26.78 -5.66
N LYS A 335 -3.96 26.10 -4.74
CA LYS A 335 -3.25 26.68 -3.60
C LYS A 335 -1.73 26.42 -3.72
N ILE A 336 -0.95 27.12 -2.93
CA ILE A 336 0.50 26.92 -2.84
C ILE A 336 0.78 26.34 -1.46
N GLN A 337 1.56 25.25 -1.40
CA GLN A 337 1.98 24.65 -0.15
C GLN A 337 2.84 25.66 0.62
N PRO A 338 2.52 25.96 1.88
CA PRO A 338 3.38 26.76 2.75
C PRO A 338 4.74 26.08 2.98
N ASP A 339 5.78 26.88 3.19
CA ASP A 339 7.12 26.32 3.47
C ASP A 339 7.19 25.63 4.85
N ASP A 340 6.30 26.02 5.78
CA ASP A 340 6.13 25.45 7.11
C ASP A 340 4.95 24.49 7.23
N ALA A 341 4.46 23.93 6.11
CA ALA A 341 3.37 22.98 6.12
C ALA A 341 3.73 21.73 6.95
N ASP A 342 2.83 21.32 7.81
CA ASP A 342 2.91 20.13 8.67
C ASP A 342 2.44 18.83 7.97
N TRP A 343 2.18 18.90 6.67
CA TRP A 343 1.75 17.79 5.82
C TRP A 343 2.64 17.65 4.58
N SER A 344 2.67 16.47 4.01
CA SER A 344 3.40 16.17 2.78
C SER A 344 2.48 15.62 1.69
N ALA A 345 2.99 15.48 0.47
CA ALA A 345 2.26 14.87 -0.64
C ALA A 345 1.81 13.41 -0.38
N GLY A 346 2.28 12.78 0.71
CA GLY A 346 1.77 11.46 1.13
C GLY A 346 0.41 11.52 1.79
N ASP A 347 -0.02 12.66 2.27
CA ASP A 347 -1.33 12.83 2.91
C ASP A 347 -2.42 12.89 1.84
N ILE A 348 -3.26 11.85 1.77
CA ILE A 348 -4.30 11.71 0.74
C ILE A 348 -5.32 12.86 0.71
N ARG A 349 -5.37 13.66 1.77
CA ARG A 349 -6.26 14.83 1.84
C ARG A 349 -5.84 15.96 0.91
N TYR A 350 -4.61 15.92 0.39
CA TYR A 350 -4.01 16.95 -0.47
C TYR A 350 -3.64 16.38 -1.83
N ASN A 351 -4.19 16.96 -2.90
CA ASN A 351 -3.74 16.65 -4.26
C ASN A 351 -2.55 17.56 -4.58
N VAL A 352 -1.41 17.00 -4.95
CA VAL A 352 -0.16 17.76 -5.04
C VAL A 352 0.41 17.76 -6.46
N LEU A 353 0.79 18.95 -6.91
CA LEU A 353 1.57 19.16 -8.15
C LEU A 353 3.04 19.26 -7.77
N ARG A 354 3.84 18.27 -8.16
CA ARG A 354 5.21 18.06 -7.72
C ARG A 354 6.19 18.16 -8.87
N TRP A 355 7.41 18.58 -8.56
CA TRP A 355 8.51 18.56 -9.50
C TRP A 355 9.50 17.45 -9.17
N THR A 356 10.09 16.89 -10.25
CA THR A 356 11.22 15.99 -10.16
C THR A 356 12.22 16.37 -11.26
N SER A 357 13.48 16.05 -11.06
CA SER A 357 14.54 16.22 -12.05
C SER A 357 15.34 14.94 -12.11
N SER A 358 14.93 14.06 -13.01
CA SER A 358 15.50 12.73 -13.13
C SER A 358 16.55 12.67 -14.24
N PRO A 359 17.59 11.83 -14.13
CA PRO A 359 18.49 11.56 -15.23
C PRO A 359 17.74 10.70 -16.28
N ASN A 360 17.69 11.19 -17.54
CA ASN A 360 17.09 10.48 -18.68
C ASN A 360 15.66 9.94 -18.44
N PRO A 361 14.70 10.74 -17.94
CA PRO A 361 13.35 10.25 -17.69
C PRO A 361 12.67 9.88 -19.01
N PRO A 362 11.83 8.83 -19.04
CA PRO A 362 11.11 8.40 -20.25
C PRO A 362 9.88 9.25 -20.55
N PHE A 363 9.55 10.23 -19.71
CA PHE A 363 8.36 11.09 -19.81
C PHE A 363 8.64 12.48 -19.22
N GLY A 364 7.78 13.44 -19.55
CA GLY A 364 7.88 14.80 -19.05
C GLY A 364 6.92 15.19 -17.95
N GLY A 365 5.98 14.33 -17.69
CA GLY A 365 5.04 14.43 -16.60
C GLY A 365 4.25 13.14 -16.48
N TYR A 366 3.79 12.86 -15.28
CA TYR A 366 2.98 11.70 -14.95
C TYR A 366 1.93 12.09 -13.90
N GLY A 367 0.66 11.83 -14.23
CA GLY A 367 -0.49 12.26 -13.42
C GLY A 367 -1.25 11.06 -12.84
N PRO A 368 -0.71 10.34 -11.86
CA PRO A 368 -1.43 9.26 -11.23
C PRO A 368 -2.60 9.78 -10.39
N SER A 369 -3.66 8.99 -10.31
CA SER A 369 -4.76 9.18 -9.36
C SER A 369 -4.87 7.97 -8.44
N PHE A 370 -5.20 8.23 -7.17
CA PHE A 370 -5.56 7.19 -6.20
C PHE A 370 -7.05 6.91 -6.38
N THR A 371 -7.39 5.77 -6.95
CA THR A 371 -8.78 5.41 -7.26
C THR A 371 -9.28 4.30 -6.35
N ASN A 372 -10.55 4.36 -6.00
CA ASN A 372 -11.23 3.25 -5.34
C ASN A 372 -11.46 2.12 -6.37
N PRO A 373 -10.79 0.96 -6.23
CA PRO A 373 -10.87 -0.10 -7.23
C PRO A 373 -12.26 -0.77 -7.29
N ARG A 374 -13.17 -0.47 -6.37
CA ARG A 374 -14.56 -0.95 -6.41
C ARG A 374 -15.48 -0.04 -7.22
N THR A 375 -15.24 1.27 -7.16
CA THR A 375 -16.22 2.27 -7.67
C THR A 375 -15.68 3.16 -8.78
N GLY A 376 -14.36 3.27 -8.95
CA GLY A 376 -13.73 4.25 -9.85
C GLY A 376 -13.69 5.67 -9.27
N GLU A 377 -14.08 5.89 -8.00
CA GLU A 377 -13.93 7.19 -7.35
C GLU A 377 -12.47 7.60 -7.23
N ILE A 378 -12.12 8.78 -7.69
CA ILE A 378 -10.80 9.37 -7.47
C ILE A 378 -10.76 9.97 -6.08
N LEU A 379 -9.90 9.45 -5.22
CA LEU A 379 -9.72 9.87 -3.82
C LEU A 379 -8.67 10.98 -3.70
N GLY A 380 -7.70 10.97 -4.60
CA GLY A 380 -6.61 11.93 -4.63
C GLY A 380 -5.78 11.81 -5.89
N ALA A 381 -4.89 12.77 -6.13
CA ALA A 381 -3.98 12.76 -7.27
C ALA A 381 -2.68 13.49 -6.94
N ASP A 382 -1.56 12.85 -7.24
CA ASP A 382 -0.24 13.46 -7.23
C ASP A 382 0.28 13.57 -8.67
N ILE A 383 0.47 14.78 -9.15
CA ILE A 383 0.95 15.03 -10.51
C ILE A 383 2.44 15.34 -10.45
N MET A 384 3.25 14.51 -11.10
CA MET A 384 4.69 14.71 -11.25
C MET A 384 4.99 15.47 -12.54
N LEU A 385 5.77 16.55 -12.43
CA LEU A 385 6.28 17.32 -13.55
C LEU A 385 7.79 17.15 -13.63
N GLU A 386 8.31 16.81 -14.82
CA GLU A 386 9.73 16.58 -15.03
C GLU A 386 10.43 17.85 -15.54
N TRP A 387 11.52 18.23 -14.84
CA TRP A 387 12.31 19.42 -15.18
C TRP A 387 12.99 19.36 -16.54
N ILE A 388 13.29 18.15 -17.01
CA ILE A 388 13.93 17.93 -18.31
C ILE A 388 13.14 18.53 -19.48
N TYR A 389 11.82 18.61 -19.37
CA TYR A 389 10.96 19.21 -20.39
C TYR A 389 11.24 20.69 -20.64
N LEU A 390 11.73 21.39 -19.61
CA LEU A 390 12.12 22.80 -19.74
C LEU A 390 13.55 22.97 -20.20
N THR A 391 14.38 21.94 -20.11
CA THR A 391 15.82 22.05 -20.35
C THR A 391 16.29 21.38 -21.65
N ASN A 392 15.43 20.58 -22.31
CA ASN A 392 15.77 19.80 -23.51
C ASN A 392 17.04 18.95 -23.34
N ARG A 393 17.29 18.37 -22.19
CA ARG A 393 18.44 17.51 -21.89
C ARG A 393 18.22 16.10 -22.36
#